data_783d6db8f0e817e05ea99ce4abe83a78
#
_entry.id   783d6db8f0e817e05ea99ce4abe83a78
#
_cell.length_a   1.000
_cell.length_b   1.000
_cell.length_c   1.000
_cell.angle_alpha   90.00
_cell.angle_beta   90.00
_cell.angle_gamma   90.00
#
_symmetry.space_group_name_H-M   'P 1'
#
loop_
_entity.id
_entity.type
_entity.pdbx_description
1 polymer ?
#
loop_
_entity_poly.entity_id
_entity_poly.type
_entity_poly.pdbx_seq_one_letter_code
_entity_poly.pdbx_strand_id
1 'polypeptide(L)'
;MLENVSNRVSSISDNIRKKKFQFIPRKKTKISIIDIGSNSIRLVAYDKISRVPRLIYSEKVFCSLAKNLEVDNKIPKKNYKKTLNTIKRFYKISIDIKSSELFIFATAAVREAENGNVLKKEIERITNTNMLILSEDDEVKLSTQG
;
A
#
# COMPACT_ATOMS: atom_id res chain seq x y z
N MET A 1 11.58 8.57 -9.55
CA MET A 1 11.10 7.83 -8.35
C MET A 1 9.75 8.35 -7.84
N LEU A 2 9.55 9.65 -7.74
CA LEU A 2 8.25 10.26 -7.38
C LEU A 2 7.19 10.13 -8.48
N GLU A 3 7.59 10.18 -9.75
CA GLU A 3 6.72 9.92 -10.91
C GLU A 3 6.08 8.52 -10.88
N ASN A 4 6.82 7.50 -10.45
CA ASN A 4 6.30 6.13 -10.35
C ASN A 4 5.16 5.97 -9.33
N VAL A 5 5.17 6.74 -8.26
CA VAL A 5 4.11 6.68 -7.24
C VAL A 5 2.87 7.45 -7.70
N SER A 6 3.07 8.61 -8.35
CA SER A 6 1.97 9.41 -8.93
C SER A 6 1.24 8.63 -10.03
N ASN A 7 1.99 7.94 -10.89
CA ASN A 7 1.45 7.09 -11.96
C ASN A 7 0.77 5.83 -11.40
N ARG A 8 1.29 5.23 -10.32
CA ARG A 8 0.61 4.18 -9.57
C ARG A 8 -0.73 4.64 -9.03
N VAL A 9 -0.80 5.82 -8.45
CA VAL A 9 -2.05 6.41 -7.91
C VAL A 9 -3.07 6.62 -9.02
N SER A 10 -2.66 7.17 -10.17
CA SER A 10 -3.52 7.41 -11.32
C SER A 10 -4.06 6.10 -11.90
N SER A 11 -3.21 5.10 -12.14
CA SER A 11 -3.62 3.82 -12.72
C SER A 11 -4.43 2.94 -11.73
N ILE A 12 -4.16 3.06 -10.42
CA ILE A 12 -4.96 2.43 -9.38
C ILE A 12 -6.34 3.06 -9.33
N SER A 13 -6.46 4.38 -9.43
CA SER A 13 -7.76 5.05 -9.50
C SER A 13 -8.58 4.62 -10.72
N ASP A 14 -7.94 4.36 -11.86
CA ASP A 14 -8.59 3.90 -13.08
C ASP A 14 -9.04 2.43 -13.00
N ASN A 15 -8.27 1.56 -12.34
CA ASN A 15 -8.66 0.17 -12.09
C ASN A 15 -9.77 0.03 -11.04
N ILE A 16 -9.75 0.88 -10.02
CA ILE A 16 -10.84 0.96 -9.01
C ILE A 16 -12.13 1.47 -9.67
N ARG A 17 -12.07 2.42 -10.61
CA ARG A 17 -13.22 2.88 -11.41
C ARG A 17 -13.85 1.76 -12.24
N LYS A 18 -13.05 0.84 -12.80
CA LYS A 18 -13.55 -0.31 -13.58
C LYS A 18 -14.24 -1.38 -12.72
N LYS A 19 -13.98 -1.45 -11.42
CA LYS A 19 -14.56 -2.42 -10.47
C LYS A 19 -15.77 -1.86 -9.66
N LYS A 20 -16.62 -1.02 -10.24
CA LYS A 20 -17.89 -0.55 -9.62
C LYS A 20 -17.77 0.18 -8.26
N PHE A 21 -16.69 0.85 -7.97
CA PHE A 21 -16.66 1.85 -6.92
C PHE A 21 -16.86 3.22 -7.58
N GLN A 22 -18.00 3.84 -7.39
CA GLN A 22 -18.20 5.26 -7.72
C GLN A 22 -17.40 6.09 -6.69
N PHE A 23 -16.08 6.20 -6.90
CA PHE A 23 -15.29 7.18 -6.19
C PHE A 23 -15.55 8.54 -6.84
N ILE A 24 -16.34 9.37 -6.18
CA ILE A 24 -16.50 10.78 -6.53
C ILE A 24 -15.47 11.56 -5.71
N PRO A 25 -14.34 12.02 -6.29
CA PRO A 25 -13.37 12.80 -5.55
C PRO A 25 -13.98 14.12 -5.10
N ARG A 26 -14.18 14.27 -3.80
CA ARG A 26 -14.53 15.58 -3.23
C ARG A 26 -13.32 16.51 -3.38
N LYS A 27 -13.59 17.73 -3.81
CA LYS A 27 -12.63 18.78 -4.22
C LYS A 27 -11.62 19.24 -3.14
N LYS A 28 -10.85 18.42 -2.47
CA LYS A 28 -9.73 18.70 -1.52
C LYS A 28 -9.50 17.50 -0.57
N THR A 29 -9.61 16.31 -1.07
CA THR A 29 -9.47 15.11 -0.23
C THR A 29 -8.01 14.71 -0.16
N LYS A 30 -7.39 14.82 1.01
CA LYS A 30 -6.08 14.24 1.28
C LYS A 30 -6.18 12.72 1.22
N ILE A 31 -5.19 12.10 0.61
CA ILE A 31 -5.11 10.64 0.50
C ILE A 31 -3.79 10.14 1.06
N SER A 32 -3.83 8.98 1.70
CA SER A 32 -2.65 8.22 2.10
C SER A 32 -2.61 6.87 1.41
N ILE A 33 -1.42 6.44 1.04
CA ILE A 33 -1.19 5.15 0.40
C ILE A 33 -0.09 4.43 1.16
N ILE A 34 -0.36 3.19 1.57
CA ILE A 34 0.62 2.28 2.13
C ILE A 34 0.91 1.21 1.07
N ASP A 35 2.16 1.13 0.64
CA ASP A 35 2.66 0.14 -0.31
C ASP A 35 3.56 -0.87 0.42
N ILE A 36 3.12 -2.13 0.47
CA ILE A 36 3.81 -3.22 1.15
C ILE A 36 4.55 -4.05 0.11
N GLY A 37 5.83 -3.73 -0.07
CA GLY A 37 6.72 -4.47 -0.96
C GLY A 37 7.45 -5.62 -0.26
N SER A 38 8.20 -6.38 -1.04
CA SER A 38 8.99 -7.52 -0.55
C SER A 38 10.11 -7.12 0.41
N ASN A 39 10.68 -5.94 0.25
CA ASN A 39 11.80 -5.45 1.06
C ASN A 39 11.41 -4.31 2.00
N SER A 40 10.49 -3.46 1.62
CA SER A 40 10.14 -2.26 2.35
C SER A 40 8.66 -1.93 2.28
N ILE A 41 8.21 -1.20 3.28
CA ILE A 41 6.87 -0.62 3.34
C ILE A 41 7.02 0.89 3.23
N ARG A 42 6.21 1.50 2.39
CA ARG A 42 6.19 2.94 2.16
C ARG A 42 4.84 3.52 2.49
N LEU A 43 4.82 4.64 3.20
CA LEU A 43 3.68 5.54 3.31
C LEU A 43 3.93 6.77 2.46
N VAL A 44 2.96 7.14 1.64
CA VAL A 44 2.91 8.44 0.96
C VAL A 44 1.56 9.08 1.21
N ALA A 45 1.54 10.40 1.36
CA ALA A 45 0.32 11.16 1.46
C ALA A 45 0.34 12.36 0.51
N TYR A 46 -0.80 12.60 -0.13
CA TYR A 46 -1.01 13.69 -1.08
C TYR A 46 -2.14 14.60 -0.63
N ASP A 47 -2.07 15.88 -1.01
CA ASP A 47 -3.07 16.89 -0.64
C ASP A 47 -4.42 16.69 -1.37
N LYS A 48 -4.40 16.04 -2.52
CA LYS A 48 -5.61 15.80 -3.33
C LYS A 48 -5.34 14.72 -4.39
N ILE A 49 -6.41 14.13 -4.90
CA ILE A 49 -6.36 13.31 -6.10
C ILE A 49 -6.43 14.24 -7.32
N SER A 50 -5.34 14.37 -8.07
CA SER A 50 -5.26 15.19 -9.27
C SER A 50 -4.22 14.62 -10.24
N ARG A 51 -4.13 15.18 -11.44
CA ARG A 51 -3.07 14.81 -12.41
C ARG A 51 -1.67 15.08 -11.86
N VAL A 52 -1.52 16.12 -11.04
CA VAL A 52 -0.26 16.47 -10.38
C VAL A 52 -0.56 16.65 -8.89
N PRO A 53 -0.63 15.54 -8.12
CA PRO A 53 -0.86 15.63 -6.69
C PRO A 53 0.39 16.16 -6.01
N ARG A 54 0.20 17.03 -5.01
CA ARG A 54 1.30 17.51 -4.18
C ARG A 54 1.57 16.53 -3.06
N LEU A 55 2.80 16.02 -3.00
CA LEU A 55 3.26 15.18 -1.91
C LEU A 55 3.37 16.01 -0.62
N ILE A 56 2.73 15.55 0.45
CA ILE A 56 2.76 16.17 1.78
C ILE A 56 3.51 15.33 2.81
N TYR A 57 3.65 14.02 2.57
CA TYR A 57 4.41 13.13 3.43
C TYR A 57 4.92 11.91 2.65
N SER A 58 6.14 11.47 2.97
CA SER A 58 6.68 10.21 2.46
C SER A 58 7.65 9.61 3.47
N GLU A 59 7.46 8.34 3.79
CA GLU A 59 8.37 7.56 4.63
C GLU A 59 8.48 6.13 4.13
N LYS A 60 9.68 5.56 4.22
CA LYS A 60 9.99 4.19 3.83
C LYS A 60 10.67 3.47 4.99
N VAL A 61 10.19 2.27 5.31
CA VAL A 61 10.75 1.40 6.36
C VAL A 61 11.10 0.04 5.76
N PHE A 62 12.32 -0.42 6.00
CA PHE A 62 12.77 -1.74 5.56
C PHE A 62 12.25 -2.81 6.53
N CYS A 63 11.40 -3.69 6.03
CA CYS A 63 10.77 -4.79 6.78
C CYS A 63 11.21 -6.17 6.30
N SER A 64 11.79 -6.27 5.09
CA SER A 64 12.35 -7.50 4.50
C SER A 64 11.40 -8.69 4.58
N LEU A 65 10.15 -8.53 4.08
CA LEU A 65 9.12 -9.56 4.14
C LEU A 65 9.52 -10.82 3.36
N ALA A 66 10.23 -10.65 2.24
CA ALA A 66 10.68 -11.76 1.40
C ALA A 66 11.92 -12.49 1.95
N LYS A 67 12.49 -12.08 3.09
CA LYS A 67 13.67 -12.73 3.65
C LYS A 67 13.39 -14.21 3.92
N ASN A 68 14.19 -15.08 3.30
CA ASN A 68 14.07 -16.54 3.38
C ASN A 68 12.71 -17.12 2.90
N LEU A 69 11.90 -16.34 2.19
CA LEU A 69 10.58 -16.78 1.75
C LEU A 69 10.67 -18.02 0.83
N GLU A 70 11.69 -18.08 -0.04
CA GLU A 70 11.94 -19.21 -0.94
C GLU A 70 12.23 -20.54 -0.20
N VAL A 71 12.72 -20.46 1.03
CA VAL A 71 13.07 -21.63 1.85
C VAL A 71 11.94 -21.99 2.80
N ASP A 72 11.43 -20.98 3.52
CA ASP A 72 10.49 -21.19 4.63
C ASP A 72 9.01 -21.08 4.21
N ASN A 73 8.75 -20.56 3.01
CA ASN A 73 7.40 -20.24 2.49
C ASN A 73 6.59 -19.31 3.42
N LYS A 74 7.23 -18.68 4.38
CA LYS A 74 6.59 -17.82 5.40
C LYS A 74 7.38 -16.55 5.61
N ILE A 75 6.67 -15.46 5.87
CA ILE A 75 7.28 -14.24 6.38
C ILE A 75 7.81 -14.54 7.79
N PRO A 76 9.12 -14.31 8.06
CA PRO A 76 9.70 -14.59 9.36
C PRO A 76 9.01 -13.81 10.49
N LYS A 77 8.84 -14.45 11.66
CA LYS A 77 8.10 -13.87 12.80
C LYS A 77 8.59 -12.46 13.18
N LYS A 78 9.89 -12.22 13.16
CA LYS A 78 10.48 -10.90 13.44
C LYS A 78 10.04 -9.84 12.42
N ASN A 79 10.07 -10.20 11.14
CA ASN A 79 9.70 -9.32 10.03
C ASN A 79 8.20 -9.07 10.01
N TYR A 80 7.41 -10.10 10.28
CA TYR A 80 5.95 -10.02 10.44
C TYR A 80 5.56 -9.01 11.54
N LYS A 81 6.17 -9.15 12.73
CA LYS A 81 5.94 -8.22 13.86
C LYS A 81 6.37 -6.79 13.53
N LYS A 82 7.53 -6.63 12.88
CA LYS A 82 8.00 -5.31 12.41
C LYS A 82 7.03 -4.68 11.44
N THR A 83 6.49 -5.47 10.50
CA THR A 83 5.48 -5.03 9.54
C THR A 83 4.24 -4.51 10.25
N LEU A 84 3.66 -5.27 11.18
CA LEU A 84 2.46 -4.82 11.90
C LEU A 84 2.71 -3.53 12.70
N ASN A 85 3.87 -3.41 13.35
CA ASN A 85 4.22 -2.18 14.08
C ASN A 85 4.38 -0.98 13.14
N THR A 86 4.97 -1.19 11.96
CA THR A 86 5.10 -0.16 10.93
C THR A 86 3.73 0.27 10.41
N ILE A 87 2.84 -0.68 10.13
CA ILE A 87 1.46 -0.39 9.68
C ILE A 87 0.68 0.41 10.73
N LYS A 88 0.75 0.01 12.00
CA LYS A 88 0.11 0.76 13.10
C LYS A 88 0.56 2.22 13.14
N ARG A 89 1.87 2.43 13.01
CA ARG A 89 2.45 3.77 13.00
C ARG A 89 2.05 4.56 11.74
N PHE A 90 2.10 3.96 10.57
CA PHE A 90 1.68 4.60 9.32
C PHE A 90 0.20 4.94 9.31
N TYR A 91 -0.63 4.07 9.86
CA TYR A 91 -2.06 4.33 10.04
C TYR A 91 -2.30 5.55 10.94
N LYS A 92 -1.60 5.62 12.09
CA LYS A 92 -1.66 6.79 12.97
C LYS A 92 -1.24 8.08 12.24
N ILE A 93 -0.15 8.05 11.48
CA ILE A 93 0.30 9.21 10.69
C ILE A 93 -0.78 9.62 9.69
N SER A 94 -1.42 8.69 9.00
CA SER A 94 -2.50 9.00 8.05
C SER A 94 -3.69 9.69 8.71
N ILE A 95 -4.02 9.32 9.94
CA ILE A 95 -5.05 9.98 10.75
C ILE A 95 -4.60 11.39 11.15
N ASP A 96 -3.36 11.54 11.63
CA ASP A 96 -2.81 12.84 12.05
C ASP A 96 -2.72 13.84 10.88
N ILE A 97 -2.43 13.36 9.68
CA ILE A 97 -2.48 14.13 8.42
C ILE A 97 -3.93 14.51 8.04
N LYS A 98 -4.93 13.85 8.62
CA LYS A 98 -6.36 13.97 8.27
C LYS A 98 -6.62 13.52 6.84
N SER A 99 -6.03 12.38 6.45
CA SER A 99 -6.35 11.73 5.18
C SER A 99 -7.80 11.24 5.21
N SER A 100 -8.57 11.61 4.21
CA SER A 100 -9.96 11.16 4.07
C SER A 100 -10.05 9.74 3.51
N GLU A 101 -9.02 9.32 2.77
CA GLU A 101 -8.91 8.01 2.17
C GLU A 101 -7.55 7.38 2.48
N LEU A 102 -7.56 6.10 2.79
CA LEU A 102 -6.38 5.27 2.95
C LEU A 102 -6.45 4.09 2.00
N PHE A 103 -5.42 3.92 1.18
CA PHE A 103 -5.24 2.76 0.30
C PHE A 103 -4.08 1.91 0.80
N ILE A 104 -4.25 0.60 0.81
CA ILE A 104 -3.20 -0.34 1.23
C ILE A 104 -3.05 -1.38 0.12
N PHE A 105 -1.83 -1.49 -0.40
CA PHE A 105 -1.46 -2.45 -1.44
C PHE A 105 -0.34 -3.35 -0.93
N ALA A 106 -0.35 -4.59 -1.36
CA ALA A 106 0.74 -5.53 -1.14
C ALA A 106 1.10 -6.25 -2.44
N THR A 107 2.32 -6.69 -2.53
CA THR A 107 2.88 -7.35 -3.70
C THR A 107 3.35 -8.78 -3.40
N ALA A 108 4.29 -9.29 -4.18
CA ALA A 108 4.71 -10.69 -4.20
C ALA A 108 4.92 -11.34 -2.82
N ALA A 109 5.64 -10.72 -1.90
CA ALA A 109 5.96 -11.37 -0.62
C ALA A 109 4.72 -11.73 0.20
N VAL A 110 3.70 -10.87 0.20
CA VAL A 110 2.43 -11.16 0.90
C VAL A 110 1.59 -12.18 0.11
N ARG A 111 1.60 -12.08 -1.22
CA ARG A 111 0.87 -12.99 -2.10
C ARG A 111 1.38 -14.43 -1.98
N GLU A 112 2.69 -14.62 -1.92
CA GLU A 112 3.35 -15.92 -1.99
C GLU A 112 3.52 -16.59 -0.62
N ALA A 113 3.53 -15.83 0.46
CA ALA A 113 3.73 -16.36 1.80
C ALA A 113 2.50 -17.14 2.30
N GLU A 114 2.71 -18.32 2.90
CA GLU A 114 1.64 -19.09 3.55
C GLU A 114 0.89 -18.28 4.62
N ASN A 115 1.60 -17.42 5.35
CA ASN A 115 1.03 -16.53 6.37
C ASN A 115 0.63 -15.15 5.83
N GLY A 116 0.66 -14.95 4.51
CA GLY A 116 0.32 -13.67 3.88
C GLY A 116 -1.15 -13.27 4.09
N ASN A 117 -2.08 -14.22 3.95
CA ASN A 117 -3.50 -13.95 4.20
C ASN A 117 -3.81 -13.64 5.66
N VAL A 118 -3.09 -14.26 6.61
CA VAL A 118 -3.23 -13.94 8.04
C VAL A 118 -2.74 -12.51 8.28
N LEU A 119 -1.59 -12.13 7.72
CA LEU A 119 -1.06 -10.78 7.78
C LEU A 119 -2.05 -9.76 7.19
N LYS A 120 -2.64 -10.06 6.04
CA LYS A 120 -3.67 -9.22 5.41
C LYS A 120 -4.83 -8.95 6.37
N LYS A 121 -5.42 -10.00 6.96
CA LYS A 121 -6.55 -9.88 7.89
C LYS A 121 -6.20 -9.04 9.13
N GLU A 122 -4.99 -9.19 9.67
CA GLU A 122 -4.54 -8.39 10.80
C GLU A 122 -4.36 -6.91 10.43
N ILE A 123 -3.80 -6.62 9.26
CA ILE A 123 -3.66 -5.26 8.74
C ILE A 123 -5.04 -4.61 8.54
N GLU A 124 -5.97 -5.32 7.91
CA GLU A 124 -7.33 -4.85 7.69
C GLU A 124 -8.07 -4.56 9.02
N ARG A 125 -7.86 -5.42 10.02
CA ARG A 125 -8.42 -5.20 11.36
C ARG A 125 -7.84 -3.96 12.06
N ILE A 126 -6.52 -3.75 11.95
CA ILE A 126 -5.82 -2.60 12.56
C ILE A 126 -6.25 -1.28 11.93
N THR A 127 -6.41 -1.27 10.60
CA THR A 127 -6.61 -0.05 9.83
C THR A 127 -8.08 0.20 9.45
N ASN A 128 -8.94 -0.78 9.67
CA ASN A 128 -10.32 -0.79 9.18
C ASN A 128 -10.41 -0.44 7.68
N THR A 129 -9.43 -0.90 6.92
CA THR A 129 -9.29 -0.62 5.48
C THR A 129 -8.99 -1.92 4.74
N ASN A 130 -9.67 -2.18 3.64
CA ASN A 130 -9.38 -3.33 2.80
C ASN A 130 -7.98 -3.20 2.18
N MET A 131 -7.22 -4.29 2.22
CA MET A 131 -5.90 -4.39 1.59
C MET A 131 -6.02 -5.15 0.27
N LEU A 132 -5.48 -4.56 -0.79
CA LEU A 132 -5.41 -5.19 -2.10
C LEU A 132 -4.05 -5.87 -2.28
N ILE A 133 -4.06 -7.17 -2.57
CA ILE A 133 -2.87 -7.91 -2.99
C ILE A 133 -2.85 -7.85 -4.52
N LEU A 134 -1.83 -7.20 -5.08
CA LEU A 134 -1.67 -7.06 -6.52
C LEU A 134 -1.21 -8.38 -7.15
N SER A 135 -1.79 -8.74 -8.28
CA SER A 135 -1.30 -9.84 -9.12
C SER A 135 -0.01 -9.43 -9.84
N GLU A 136 0.72 -10.40 -10.40
CA GLU A 136 1.89 -10.11 -11.22
C GLU A 136 1.55 -9.23 -12.43
N ASP A 137 0.40 -9.48 -13.07
CA ASP A 137 -0.08 -8.69 -14.19
C ASP A 137 -0.38 -7.23 -13.79
N ASP A 138 -0.92 -7.02 -12.59
CA ASP A 138 -1.17 -5.67 -12.07
C ASP A 138 0.14 -4.95 -11.77
N GLU A 139 1.14 -5.64 -11.22
CA GLU A 139 2.48 -5.09 -10.97
C GLU A 139 3.19 -4.70 -12.28
N VAL A 140 3.12 -5.54 -13.30
CA VAL A 140 3.69 -5.25 -14.63
C VAL A 140 3.01 -4.04 -15.27
N LYS A 141 1.68 -3.97 -15.25
CA LYS A 141 0.93 -2.82 -15.78
C LYS A 141 1.28 -1.51 -15.07
N LEU A 142 1.47 -1.57 -13.74
CA LEU A 142 1.86 -0.41 -12.93
C LEU A 142 3.30 0.04 -13.20
N SER A 143 4.21 -0.88 -13.51
CA SER A 143 5.62 -0.57 -13.83
C SER A 143 5.81 -0.07 -15.27
N THR A 144 4.96 -0.47 -16.22
CA THR A 144 5.06 -0.06 -17.65
C THR A 144 4.37 1.26 -17.97
N GLN A 145 3.50 1.77 -17.09
CA GLN A 145 2.83 3.06 -17.25
C GLN A 145 3.59 4.24 -16.59
N GLY A 146 4.79 3.97 -16.09
CA GLY A 146 5.66 4.95 -15.46
C GLY A 146 6.65 5.61 -16.42
#